data_a684b32b3d1430005aa80e4e5ee3de1f
#
_entry.id   a684b32b3d1430005aa80e4e5ee3de1f
#
_cell.length_a   1.000
_cell.length_b   1.000
_cell.length_c   1.000
_cell.angle_alpha   90.00
_cell.angle_beta   90.00
_cell.angle_gamma   90.00
#
_symmetry.space_group_name_H-M   'P 1'
#
loop_
_entity.id
_entity.type
_entity.pdbx_description
1 polymer ?
#
loop_
_entity_poly.entity_id
_entity_poly.type
_entity_poly.pdbx_seq_one_letter_code
_entity_poly.pdbx_strand_id
1 'polypeptide(L)'
;MKGLVCAGGEATRLGELTRVANKHLLPVGSWPMIYYPLQLLERAGIESVLVVTGKGHGGQMIDLLGDGRLTARGSEEPLLSLDVTYKVQTQPGGIAQVVGMARDFARDERLVVVLGDNIFERSQSAAIAAWASGGDRAMIFVKDVPDPDNFGVVVYEDGRVVDIVEKAGVVDMRYPAPPTSEAVVGLYCFPPDVFDVISRLEPSSRGELEITDVNRHYAQQGRLDVVRVEGWWEDAGKHWQHLAEIGRRVDETGANR
;
A
#
# COMPACT_ATOMS: atom_id res chain seq x y z
N MET A 1 -13.28 -1.75 11.11
CA MET A 1 -12.33 -1.42 10.02
C MET A 1 -11.13 -2.34 10.13
N LYS A 2 -10.67 -2.93 9.03
CA LYS A 2 -9.55 -3.87 8.98
C LYS A 2 -8.39 -3.29 8.18
N GLY A 3 -7.17 -3.74 8.49
CA GLY A 3 -5.97 -3.39 7.76
C GLY A 3 -5.49 -4.50 6.85
N LEU A 4 -4.88 -4.16 5.72
CA LEU A 4 -4.21 -5.08 4.81
C LEU A 4 -2.83 -4.52 4.46
N VAL A 5 -1.79 -5.32 4.71
CA VAL A 5 -0.44 -5.02 4.24
C VAL A 5 -0.09 -5.95 3.08
N CYS A 6 0.19 -5.36 1.93
CA CYS A 6 0.65 -6.09 0.75
C CYS A 6 2.17 -6.27 0.82
N ALA A 7 2.63 -7.41 1.31
CA ALA A 7 4.04 -7.75 1.49
C ALA A 7 4.51 -8.88 0.54
N GLY A 8 3.81 -9.07 -0.57
CA GLY A 8 4.14 -9.98 -1.65
C GLY A 8 5.07 -9.37 -2.70
N GLY A 9 5.27 -10.11 -3.80
CA GLY A 9 6.09 -9.70 -4.92
C GLY A 9 7.54 -10.20 -4.84
N GLU A 10 8.15 -10.43 -6.02
CA GLU A 10 9.48 -11.03 -6.14
C GLU A 10 10.63 -10.04 -5.93
N ALA A 11 10.33 -8.75 -5.82
CA ALA A 11 11.28 -7.66 -5.54
C ALA A 11 12.59 -7.70 -6.38
N THR A 12 12.50 -8.12 -7.64
CA THR A 12 13.64 -8.32 -8.55
C THR A 12 14.53 -7.09 -8.69
N ARG A 13 13.99 -5.89 -8.48
CA ARG A 13 14.73 -4.61 -8.55
C ARG A 13 15.77 -4.43 -7.44
N LEU A 14 15.63 -5.14 -6.31
CA LEU A 14 16.60 -5.13 -5.20
C LEU A 14 17.72 -6.17 -5.39
N GLY A 15 17.70 -6.92 -6.50
CA GLY A 15 18.76 -7.84 -6.89
C GLY A 15 19.00 -8.97 -5.90
N GLU A 16 20.27 -9.29 -5.63
CA GLU A 16 20.70 -10.43 -4.82
C GLU A 16 20.21 -10.37 -3.35
N LEU A 17 19.90 -9.18 -2.82
CA LEU A 17 19.41 -9.04 -1.45
C LEU A 17 18.10 -9.80 -1.22
N THR A 18 17.25 -9.90 -2.24
CA THR A 18 15.94 -10.55 -2.12
C THR A 18 15.98 -12.07 -2.35
N ARG A 19 17.14 -12.64 -2.67
CA ARG A 19 17.33 -14.10 -2.75
C ARG A 19 17.31 -14.75 -1.37
N VAL A 20 17.70 -14.01 -0.33
CA VAL A 20 17.85 -14.56 1.04
C VAL A 20 16.76 -14.07 1.99
N ALA A 21 16.09 -12.95 1.69
CA ALA A 21 15.04 -12.40 2.55
C ALA A 21 13.96 -11.70 1.71
N ASN A 22 12.75 -11.67 2.26
CA ASN A 22 11.69 -10.80 1.73
C ASN A 22 12.12 -9.34 1.84
N LYS A 23 11.90 -8.53 0.79
CA LYS A 23 12.28 -7.11 0.78
C LYS A 23 11.75 -6.32 1.98
N HIS A 24 10.56 -6.64 2.45
CA HIS A 24 9.90 -5.95 3.55
C HIS A 24 10.56 -6.21 4.92
N LEU A 25 11.48 -7.20 4.99
CA LEU A 25 12.32 -7.48 6.16
C LEU A 25 13.65 -6.73 6.13
N LEU A 26 14.01 -6.13 4.99
CA LEU A 26 15.23 -5.34 4.87
C LEU A 26 15.14 -4.09 5.76
N PRO A 27 16.27 -3.66 6.35
CA PRO A 27 16.27 -2.50 7.21
C PRO A 27 16.11 -1.20 6.41
N VAL A 28 15.29 -0.30 6.96
CA VAL A 28 15.20 1.11 6.56
C VAL A 28 15.43 1.93 7.82
N GLY A 29 16.57 2.62 7.92
CA GLY A 29 17.02 3.15 9.18
C GLY A 29 17.24 2.02 10.20
N SER A 30 16.73 2.19 11.40
CA SER A 30 16.89 1.25 12.50
C SER A 30 15.86 0.12 12.53
N TRP A 31 14.91 0.08 11.58
CA TRP A 31 13.76 -0.82 11.65
C TRP A 31 13.55 -1.60 10.36
N PRO A 32 12.99 -2.83 10.44
CA PRO A 32 12.50 -3.54 9.26
C PRO A 32 11.44 -2.71 8.51
N MET A 33 11.52 -2.72 7.19
CA MET A 33 10.63 -1.94 6.32
C MET A 33 9.14 -2.13 6.65
N ILE A 34 8.72 -3.37 6.93
CA ILE A 34 7.33 -3.72 7.22
C ILE A 34 6.75 -3.02 8.47
N TYR A 35 7.59 -2.54 9.38
CA TYR A 35 7.11 -1.89 10.60
C TYR A 35 6.46 -0.54 10.30
N TYR A 36 6.89 0.18 9.26
CA TYR A 36 6.33 1.49 8.91
C TYR A 36 4.85 1.40 8.47
N PRO A 37 4.46 0.53 7.52
CA PRO A 37 3.04 0.36 7.17
C PRO A 37 2.21 -0.21 8.32
N LEU A 38 2.76 -1.09 9.16
CA LEU A 38 2.05 -1.59 10.35
C LEU A 38 1.78 -0.48 11.36
N GLN A 39 2.76 0.37 11.67
CA GLN A 39 2.58 1.54 12.53
C GLN A 39 1.59 2.56 11.96
N LEU A 40 1.59 2.76 10.62
CA LEU A 40 0.61 3.62 9.97
C LEU A 40 -0.82 3.13 10.26
N LEU A 41 -1.06 1.84 10.12
CA LEU A 41 -2.36 1.22 10.40
C LEU A 41 -2.74 1.32 11.88
N GLU A 42 -1.80 1.03 12.78
CA GLU A 42 -2.01 1.14 14.24
C GLU A 42 -2.38 2.57 14.63
N ARG A 43 -1.65 3.58 14.14
CA ARG A 43 -1.94 4.99 14.39
C ARG A 43 -3.27 5.45 13.80
N ALA A 44 -3.76 4.78 12.77
CA ALA A 44 -5.11 4.99 12.24
C ALA A 44 -6.21 4.29 13.06
N GLY A 45 -5.87 3.67 14.21
CA GLY A 45 -6.81 2.99 15.08
C GLY A 45 -7.27 1.62 14.56
N ILE A 46 -6.47 0.99 13.68
CA ILE A 46 -6.76 -0.34 13.16
C ILE A 46 -6.08 -1.35 14.08
N GLU A 47 -6.86 -2.27 14.63
CA GLU A 47 -6.38 -3.31 15.56
C GLU A 47 -6.07 -4.64 14.86
N SER A 48 -6.85 -5.00 13.85
CA SER A 48 -6.69 -6.29 13.13
C SER A 48 -6.13 -6.06 11.73
N VAL A 49 -5.02 -6.73 11.41
CA VAL A 49 -4.29 -6.57 10.16
C VAL A 49 -4.04 -7.93 9.51
N LEU A 50 -4.33 -8.03 8.21
CA LEU A 50 -3.91 -9.13 7.37
C LEU A 50 -2.60 -8.76 6.65
N VAL A 51 -1.56 -9.55 6.85
CA VAL A 51 -0.31 -9.46 6.08
C VAL A 51 -0.33 -10.52 4.99
N VAL A 52 -0.31 -10.09 3.73
CA VAL A 52 -0.21 -11.00 2.58
C VAL A 52 1.20 -10.99 2.05
N THR A 53 1.90 -12.12 2.18
CA THR A 53 3.29 -12.32 1.76
C THR A 53 3.40 -13.19 0.52
N GLY A 54 4.53 -13.14 -0.18
CA GLY A 54 4.83 -14.03 -1.30
C GLY A 54 5.18 -15.45 -0.86
N LYS A 55 5.12 -16.38 -1.81
CA LYS A 55 5.52 -17.78 -1.60
C LYS A 55 6.99 -17.86 -1.14
N GLY A 56 7.25 -18.66 -0.11
CA GLY A 56 8.61 -18.88 0.41
C GLY A 56 9.05 -17.92 1.52
N HIS A 57 8.30 -16.85 1.78
CA HIS A 57 8.69 -15.82 2.78
C HIS A 57 7.76 -15.76 4.00
N GLY A 58 6.71 -16.55 4.04
CA GLY A 58 5.72 -16.53 5.14
C GLY A 58 6.35 -16.84 6.49
N GLY A 59 7.26 -17.81 6.56
CA GLY A 59 7.96 -18.17 7.81
C GLY A 59 8.75 -17.01 8.39
N GLN A 60 9.57 -16.34 7.59
CA GLN A 60 10.35 -15.18 8.02
C GLN A 60 9.47 -14.03 8.53
N MET A 61 8.32 -13.81 7.90
CA MET A 61 7.37 -12.78 8.31
C MET A 61 6.73 -13.11 9.66
N ILE A 62 6.36 -14.39 9.86
CA ILE A 62 5.81 -14.89 11.13
C ILE A 62 6.87 -14.84 12.23
N ASP A 63 8.12 -15.23 11.95
CA ASP A 63 9.23 -15.18 12.91
C ASP A 63 9.52 -13.75 13.39
N LEU A 64 9.36 -12.73 12.50
CA LEU A 64 9.56 -11.34 12.86
C LEU A 64 8.38 -10.74 13.63
N LEU A 65 7.16 -10.96 13.16
CA LEU A 65 5.98 -10.23 13.62
C LEU A 65 5.17 -11.00 14.68
N GLY A 66 5.31 -12.32 14.78
CA GLY A 66 4.53 -13.16 15.70
C GLY A 66 3.03 -12.96 15.50
N ASP A 67 2.34 -12.68 16.59
CA ASP A 67 0.91 -12.31 16.60
C ASP A 67 0.67 -10.80 16.39
N GLY A 68 1.73 -9.99 16.24
CA GLY A 68 1.67 -8.54 16.05
C GLY A 68 1.83 -7.72 17.32
N ARG A 69 2.04 -8.38 18.48
CA ARG A 69 2.31 -7.71 19.76
C ARG A 69 3.81 -7.71 20.02
N LEU A 70 4.46 -6.65 19.57
CA LEU A 70 5.92 -6.54 19.64
C LEU A 70 6.34 -5.52 20.69
N THR A 71 7.43 -5.84 21.39
CA THR A 71 8.15 -4.89 22.25
C THR A 71 9.52 -4.57 21.65
N ALA A 72 10.00 -3.35 21.87
CA ALA A 72 11.34 -3.00 21.45
C ALA A 72 12.38 -3.80 22.25
N ARG A 73 13.45 -4.25 21.59
CA ARG A 73 14.51 -5.02 22.27
C ARG A 73 15.12 -4.22 23.44
N GLY A 74 15.11 -4.82 24.62
CA GLY A 74 15.64 -4.19 25.84
C GLY A 74 14.70 -3.15 26.48
N SER A 75 13.43 -3.10 26.07
CA SER A 75 12.40 -2.25 26.62
C SER A 75 11.15 -3.06 26.90
N GLU A 76 10.31 -2.58 27.81
CA GLU A 76 8.95 -3.10 28.03
C GLU A 76 7.90 -2.28 27.23
N GLU A 77 8.33 -1.24 26.55
CA GLU A 77 7.43 -0.41 25.75
C GLU A 77 6.94 -1.15 24.50
N PRO A 78 5.64 -1.12 24.22
CA PRO A 78 5.10 -1.74 23.01
C PRO A 78 5.61 -0.98 21.78
N LEU A 79 6.12 -1.75 20.81
CA LEU A 79 6.50 -1.24 19.51
C LEU A 79 5.34 -1.31 18.52
N LEU A 80 4.56 -2.40 18.59
CA LEU A 80 3.32 -2.64 17.85
C LEU A 80 2.34 -3.40 18.75
N SER A 81 1.06 -3.09 18.65
CA SER A 81 -0.02 -3.72 19.42
C SER A 81 -1.19 -4.09 18.49
N LEU A 82 -0.88 -4.85 17.44
CA LEU A 82 -1.83 -5.28 16.42
C LEU A 82 -2.22 -6.76 16.65
N ASP A 83 -3.32 -7.18 16.04
CA ASP A 83 -3.70 -8.59 15.87
C ASP A 83 -3.41 -8.96 14.41
N VAL A 84 -2.33 -9.70 14.17
CA VAL A 84 -1.82 -9.99 12.83
C VAL A 84 -2.22 -11.39 12.37
N THR A 85 -2.87 -11.43 11.23
CA THR A 85 -3.20 -12.66 10.48
C THR A 85 -2.36 -12.70 9.19
N TYR A 86 -2.08 -13.91 8.69
CA TYR A 86 -1.24 -14.09 7.50
C TYR A 86 -1.97 -14.84 6.39
N LYS A 87 -1.71 -14.42 5.14
CA LYS A 87 -2.02 -15.19 3.92
C LYS A 87 -0.82 -15.21 2.98
N VAL A 88 -0.74 -16.24 2.14
CA VAL A 88 0.33 -16.38 1.15
C VAL A 88 -0.25 -16.22 -0.24
N GLN A 89 0.27 -15.24 -0.99
CA GLN A 89 0.04 -15.11 -2.42
C GLN A 89 0.96 -16.12 -3.14
N THR A 90 0.38 -17.17 -3.69
CA THR A 90 1.14 -18.25 -4.32
C THR A 90 1.59 -17.96 -5.75
N GLN A 91 0.90 -17.05 -6.43
CA GLN A 91 1.21 -16.57 -7.77
C GLN A 91 1.00 -15.05 -7.84
N PRO A 92 1.95 -14.28 -8.38
CA PRO A 92 1.78 -12.85 -8.59
C PRO A 92 0.61 -12.59 -9.54
N GLY A 93 -0.37 -11.84 -9.10
CA GLY A 93 -1.56 -11.51 -9.88
C GLY A 93 -2.03 -10.06 -9.66
N GLY A 94 -1.13 -9.18 -9.22
CA GLY A 94 -1.39 -7.76 -9.00
C GLY A 94 -1.93 -7.43 -7.61
N ILE A 95 -1.98 -6.12 -7.32
CA ILE A 95 -2.40 -5.60 -6.00
C ILE A 95 -3.88 -5.88 -5.76
N ALA A 96 -4.75 -5.74 -6.77
CA ALA A 96 -6.17 -6.00 -6.61
C ALA A 96 -6.44 -7.47 -6.27
N GLN A 97 -5.64 -8.44 -6.78
CA GLN A 97 -5.73 -9.83 -6.35
C GLN A 97 -5.46 -9.95 -4.84
N VAL A 98 -4.42 -9.28 -4.33
CA VAL A 98 -4.09 -9.30 -2.88
C VAL A 98 -5.23 -8.70 -2.06
N VAL A 99 -5.83 -7.60 -2.52
CA VAL A 99 -7.03 -7.03 -1.87
C VAL A 99 -8.17 -8.04 -1.87
N GLY A 100 -8.42 -8.72 -2.99
CA GLY A 100 -9.43 -9.79 -3.09
C GLY A 100 -9.23 -10.94 -2.09
N MET A 101 -7.96 -11.27 -1.76
CA MET A 101 -7.64 -12.29 -0.75
C MET A 101 -8.09 -11.89 0.66
N ALA A 102 -8.32 -10.61 0.92
CA ALA A 102 -8.80 -10.14 2.23
C ALA A 102 -10.31 -10.30 2.44
N ARG A 103 -11.11 -10.77 1.45
CA ARG A 103 -12.58 -10.86 1.53
C ARG A 103 -13.07 -11.53 2.82
N ASP A 104 -12.58 -12.74 3.13
CA ASP A 104 -13.03 -13.49 4.30
C ASP A 104 -12.57 -12.87 5.63
N PHE A 105 -11.43 -12.18 5.60
CA PHE A 105 -10.88 -11.47 6.76
C PHE A 105 -11.63 -10.17 7.04
N ALA A 106 -11.89 -9.37 6.01
CA ALA A 106 -12.56 -8.08 6.15
C ALA A 106 -14.09 -8.22 6.28
N ARG A 107 -14.69 -9.25 5.62
CA ARG A 107 -16.14 -9.45 5.57
C ARG A 107 -16.85 -8.17 5.10
N ASP A 108 -17.76 -7.64 5.93
CA ASP A 108 -18.54 -6.43 5.65
C ASP A 108 -17.88 -5.16 6.23
N GLU A 109 -16.62 -5.26 6.66
CA GLU A 109 -15.89 -4.11 7.20
C GLU A 109 -15.15 -3.35 6.10
N ARG A 110 -14.94 -2.06 6.35
CA ARG A 110 -14.07 -1.19 5.56
C ARG A 110 -12.63 -1.68 5.62
N LEU A 111 -11.90 -1.53 4.54
CA LEU A 111 -10.53 -2.00 4.40
C LEU A 111 -9.56 -0.86 4.12
N VAL A 112 -8.52 -0.72 4.93
CA VAL A 112 -7.37 0.14 4.65
C VAL A 112 -6.24 -0.74 4.16
N VAL A 113 -5.76 -0.46 2.96
CA VAL A 113 -4.70 -1.22 2.27
C VAL A 113 -3.45 -0.38 2.19
N VAL A 114 -2.33 -0.93 2.62
CA VAL A 114 -1.03 -0.28 2.46
C VAL A 114 -0.02 -1.24 1.82
N LEU A 115 0.77 -0.74 0.88
CA LEU A 115 1.88 -1.49 0.31
C LEU A 115 3.02 -1.54 1.32
N GLY A 116 3.60 -2.72 1.51
CA GLY A 116 4.58 -2.99 2.57
C GLY A 116 5.91 -2.26 2.42
N ASP A 117 6.14 -1.61 1.29
CA ASP A 117 7.33 -0.81 0.96
C ASP A 117 7.07 0.70 0.88
N ASN A 118 5.87 1.13 1.23
CA ASN A 118 5.52 2.55 1.25
C ASN A 118 5.75 3.17 2.63
N ILE A 119 6.54 4.24 2.67
CA ILE A 119 6.92 4.95 3.89
C ILE A 119 6.52 6.41 3.76
N PHE A 120 5.86 6.94 4.79
CA PHE A 120 5.33 8.30 4.83
C PHE A 120 5.99 9.09 5.96
N GLU A 121 6.33 10.34 5.73
CA GLU A 121 6.80 11.25 6.78
C GLU A 121 5.69 11.57 7.77
N ARG A 122 4.54 12.00 7.24
CA ARG A 122 3.40 12.43 8.03
C ARG A 122 2.40 11.31 8.22
N SER A 123 1.78 11.29 9.40
CA SER A 123 0.68 10.36 9.68
C SER A 123 -0.52 10.66 8.78
N GLN A 124 -1.13 9.60 8.25
CA GLN A 124 -2.35 9.66 7.46
C GLN A 124 -3.60 9.34 8.30
N SER A 125 -3.43 9.18 9.63
CA SER A 125 -4.48 8.73 10.55
C SER A 125 -5.71 9.63 10.57
N ALA A 126 -5.54 10.95 10.51
CA ALA A 126 -6.64 11.90 10.50
C ALA A 126 -7.53 11.75 9.25
N ALA A 127 -6.92 11.59 8.06
CA ALA A 127 -7.65 11.38 6.82
C ALA A 127 -8.38 10.04 6.84
N ILE A 128 -7.72 8.97 7.31
CA ILE A 128 -8.33 7.63 7.44
C ILE A 128 -9.50 7.65 8.43
N ALA A 129 -9.35 8.31 9.57
CA ALA A 129 -10.42 8.44 10.56
C ALA A 129 -11.63 9.21 10.03
N ALA A 130 -11.40 10.31 9.31
CA ALA A 130 -12.45 11.08 8.66
C ALA A 130 -13.19 10.24 7.61
N TRP A 131 -12.47 9.49 6.78
CA TRP A 131 -13.03 8.58 5.81
C TRP A 131 -13.83 7.44 6.47
N ALA A 132 -13.35 6.89 7.58
CA ALA A 132 -14.00 5.79 8.29
C ALA A 132 -15.43 6.14 8.80
N SER A 133 -15.68 7.42 9.08
CA SER A 133 -16.99 7.92 9.48
C SER A 133 -17.91 8.25 8.29
N GLY A 134 -17.39 8.21 7.06
CA GLY A 134 -18.11 8.56 5.83
C GLY A 134 -18.95 7.43 5.24
N GLY A 135 -19.58 7.73 4.09
CA GLY A 135 -20.44 6.82 3.33
C GLY A 135 -19.71 5.68 2.58
N ASP A 136 -20.15 5.36 1.38
CA ASP A 136 -19.71 4.25 0.54
C ASP A 136 -18.61 4.64 -0.49
N ARG A 137 -17.81 5.66 -0.19
CA ARG A 137 -16.75 6.18 -1.05
C ARG A 137 -15.43 5.47 -0.80
N ALA A 138 -14.65 5.22 -1.84
CA ALA A 138 -13.24 4.88 -1.72
C ALA A 138 -12.41 6.15 -1.54
N MET A 139 -11.20 6.01 -1.00
CA MET A 139 -10.24 7.11 -0.87
C MET A 139 -8.85 6.62 -1.26
N ILE A 140 -8.16 7.41 -2.07
CA ILE A 140 -6.77 7.20 -2.46
C ILE A 140 -5.89 8.35 -1.99
N PHE A 141 -4.61 8.07 -1.86
CA PHE A 141 -3.61 9.08 -1.51
C PHE A 141 -2.71 9.33 -2.71
N VAL A 142 -2.38 10.60 -2.95
CA VAL A 142 -1.57 11.02 -4.10
C VAL A 142 -0.40 11.89 -3.67
N LYS A 143 0.65 11.86 -4.48
CA LYS A 143 1.85 12.69 -4.31
C LYS A 143 2.32 13.19 -5.67
N ASP A 144 2.71 14.47 -5.75
CA ASP A 144 3.47 14.97 -6.90
C ASP A 144 4.83 14.28 -6.98
N VAL A 145 5.12 13.68 -8.11
CA VAL A 145 6.37 12.98 -8.38
C VAL A 145 7.04 13.51 -9.64
N PRO A 146 8.38 13.47 -9.71
CA PRO A 146 9.11 13.92 -10.89
C PRO A 146 9.06 12.92 -12.06
N ASP A 147 8.71 11.65 -11.79
CA ASP A 147 8.71 10.54 -12.75
C ASP A 147 7.34 9.81 -12.77
N PRO A 148 6.23 10.49 -13.16
CA PRO A 148 4.87 9.94 -13.09
C PRO A 148 4.63 8.75 -14.03
N ASP A 149 5.47 8.53 -15.05
CA ASP A 149 5.37 7.42 -16.02
C ASP A 149 5.41 6.03 -15.36
N ASN A 150 5.93 5.94 -14.14
CA ASN A 150 6.09 4.67 -13.41
C ASN A 150 4.90 4.33 -12.50
N PHE A 151 3.89 5.19 -12.44
CA PHE A 151 2.79 5.10 -11.49
C PHE A 151 1.42 5.14 -12.17
N GLY A 152 0.40 4.80 -11.40
CA GLY A 152 -0.95 5.23 -11.70
C GLY A 152 -1.09 6.72 -11.36
N VAL A 153 -1.61 7.51 -12.29
CA VAL A 153 -1.78 8.96 -12.10
C VAL A 153 -3.24 9.37 -12.22
N VAL A 154 -3.63 10.42 -11.51
CA VAL A 154 -5.02 10.88 -11.44
C VAL A 154 -5.35 11.79 -12.64
N VAL A 155 -6.55 11.63 -13.19
CA VAL A 155 -7.12 12.53 -14.21
C VAL A 155 -8.25 13.33 -13.60
N TYR A 156 -8.20 14.63 -13.78
CA TYR A 156 -9.26 15.53 -13.29
C TYR A 156 -10.04 16.16 -14.46
N GLU A 157 -11.36 16.29 -14.27
CA GLU A 157 -12.24 17.15 -15.06
C GLU A 157 -13.08 17.97 -14.08
N ASP A 158 -13.14 19.28 -14.29
CA ASP A 158 -13.87 20.23 -13.42
C ASP A 158 -13.59 20.06 -11.92
N GLY A 159 -12.33 19.75 -11.57
CA GLY A 159 -11.87 19.54 -10.19
C GLY A 159 -12.30 18.21 -9.56
N ARG A 160 -12.87 17.29 -10.32
CA ARG A 160 -13.26 15.95 -9.89
C ARG A 160 -12.36 14.91 -10.55
N VAL A 161 -12.06 13.85 -9.83
CA VAL A 161 -11.36 12.70 -10.40
C VAL A 161 -12.33 11.92 -11.28
N VAL A 162 -11.94 11.72 -12.54
CA VAL A 162 -12.74 11.00 -13.54
C VAL A 162 -12.08 9.72 -14.01
N ASP A 163 -10.75 9.63 -13.93
CA ASP A 163 -10.00 8.44 -14.33
C ASP A 163 -8.69 8.31 -13.54
N ILE A 164 -8.12 7.11 -13.57
CA ILE A 164 -6.75 6.81 -13.14
C ILE A 164 -6.05 6.11 -14.29
N VAL A 165 -4.88 6.59 -14.67
CA VAL A 165 -4.09 6.09 -15.81
C VAL A 165 -2.90 5.31 -15.30
N GLU A 166 -2.83 4.02 -15.58
CA GLU A 166 -1.72 3.15 -15.19
C GLU A 166 -0.60 3.23 -16.21
N LYS A 167 0.56 3.77 -15.79
CA LYS A 167 1.78 3.83 -16.63
C LYS A 167 1.47 4.24 -18.06
N ALA A 168 1.10 5.49 -18.25
CA ALA A 168 0.69 6.07 -19.54
C ALA A 168 1.69 5.71 -20.66
N GLY A 169 1.17 5.35 -21.83
CA GLY A 169 1.96 4.93 -22.98
C GLY A 169 2.63 3.55 -22.89
N VAL A 170 2.54 2.87 -21.73
CA VAL A 170 3.12 1.53 -21.51
C VAL A 170 2.03 0.51 -21.19
N VAL A 171 1.20 0.77 -20.20
CA VAL A 171 0.08 -0.10 -19.80
C VAL A 171 -1.23 0.48 -20.31
N ASP A 172 -1.48 1.76 -20.07
CA ASP A 172 -2.66 2.45 -20.56
C ASP A 172 -2.35 3.26 -21.82
N MET A 173 -2.66 2.68 -22.96
CA MET A 173 -2.41 3.27 -24.28
C MET A 173 -3.39 4.38 -24.67
N ARG A 174 -4.45 4.64 -23.88
CA ARG A 174 -5.36 5.76 -24.10
C ARG A 174 -4.65 7.10 -23.89
N TYR A 175 -3.59 7.11 -23.09
CA TYR A 175 -2.79 8.28 -22.78
C TYR A 175 -1.34 8.05 -23.20
N PRO A 176 -0.81 8.82 -24.17
CA PRO A 176 0.58 8.66 -24.64
C PRO A 176 1.61 9.17 -23.63
N ALA A 177 1.19 9.97 -22.66
CA ALA A 177 1.98 10.49 -21.56
C ALA A 177 1.10 10.70 -20.32
N PRO A 178 1.68 10.80 -19.11
CA PRO A 178 0.93 11.05 -17.89
C PRO A 178 0.17 12.40 -17.97
N PRO A 179 -1.15 12.41 -17.68
CA PRO A 179 -1.95 13.63 -17.72
C PRO A 179 -1.66 14.58 -16.56
N THR A 180 -1.08 14.07 -15.46
CA THR A 180 -0.69 14.85 -14.26
C THR A 180 0.58 14.30 -13.67
N SER A 181 1.18 15.03 -12.71
CA SER A 181 2.28 14.56 -11.86
C SER A 181 1.80 13.87 -10.57
N GLU A 182 0.49 13.88 -10.29
CA GLU A 182 -0.07 13.28 -9.08
C GLU A 182 -0.16 11.77 -9.19
N ALA A 183 0.88 11.11 -8.70
CA ALA A 183 0.97 9.65 -8.59
C ALA A 183 0.12 9.13 -7.44
N VAL A 184 -0.65 8.08 -7.68
CA VAL A 184 -1.32 7.32 -6.63
C VAL A 184 -0.27 6.55 -5.84
N VAL A 185 -0.18 6.82 -4.55
CA VAL A 185 0.74 6.13 -3.64
C VAL A 185 0.12 4.84 -3.10
N GLY A 186 0.94 3.99 -2.49
CA GLY A 186 0.52 2.67 -2.02
C GLY A 186 -0.31 2.67 -0.73
N LEU A 187 -1.29 3.56 -0.62
CA LEU A 187 -2.26 3.63 0.48
C LEU A 187 -3.67 3.85 -0.08
N TYR A 188 -4.58 2.96 0.28
CA TYR A 188 -5.95 2.95 -0.24
C TYR A 188 -6.94 2.66 0.87
N CYS A 189 -8.11 3.25 0.79
CA CYS A 189 -9.22 3.01 1.70
C CYS A 189 -10.45 2.59 0.88
N PHE A 190 -10.95 1.40 1.12
CA PHE A 190 -12.06 0.84 0.36
C PHE A 190 -13.29 0.52 1.22
N PRO A 191 -14.50 0.85 0.74
CA PRO A 191 -15.74 0.37 1.33
C PRO A 191 -15.89 -1.16 1.09
N PRO A 192 -16.83 -1.83 1.80
CA PRO A 192 -16.97 -3.29 1.73
C PRO A 192 -17.27 -3.85 0.33
N ASP A 193 -17.88 -3.07 -0.56
CA ASP A 193 -18.22 -3.49 -1.92
C ASP A 193 -17.00 -3.65 -2.85
N VAL A 194 -15.80 -3.30 -2.39
CA VAL A 194 -14.56 -3.47 -3.17
C VAL A 194 -14.35 -4.91 -3.65
N PHE A 195 -14.77 -5.88 -2.87
CA PHE A 195 -14.63 -7.28 -3.25
C PHE A 195 -15.52 -7.67 -4.43
N ASP A 196 -16.68 -7.04 -4.58
CA ASP A 196 -17.56 -7.24 -5.73
C ASP A 196 -17.04 -6.52 -6.97
N VAL A 197 -16.39 -5.37 -6.78
CA VAL A 197 -15.65 -4.68 -7.85
C VAL A 197 -14.54 -5.60 -8.36
N ILE A 198 -13.68 -6.10 -7.47
CA ILE A 198 -12.53 -6.96 -7.84
C ILE A 198 -12.99 -8.24 -8.55
N SER A 199 -14.10 -8.84 -8.13
CA SER A 199 -14.61 -10.08 -8.74
C SER A 199 -15.00 -9.95 -10.21
N ARG A 200 -15.13 -8.73 -10.72
CA ARG A 200 -15.52 -8.40 -12.12
C ARG A 200 -14.35 -7.88 -12.95
N LEU A 201 -13.15 -7.74 -12.35
CA LEU A 201 -11.99 -7.25 -13.08
C LEU A 201 -11.44 -8.33 -14.02
N GLU A 202 -10.95 -7.89 -15.16
CA GLU A 202 -10.18 -8.67 -16.11
C GLU A 202 -8.68 -8.41 -15.92
N PRO A 203 -7.81 -9.41 -16.05
CA PRO A 203 -6.36 -9.17 -16.01
C PRO A 203 -5.90 -8.23 -17.12
N SER A 204 -4.96 -7.34 -16.78
CA SER A 204 -4.32 -6.45 -17.74
C SER A 204 -3.44 -7.21 -18.75
N SER A 205 -2.83 -6.50 -19.71
CA SER A 205 -1.84 -7.09 -20.64
C SER A 205 -0.63 -7.72 -19.94
N ARG A 206 -0.41 -7.39 -18.64
CA ARG A 206 0.62 -8.00 -17.78
C ARG A 206 0.14 -9.29 -17.09
N GLY A 207 -1.12 -9.67 -17.26
CA GLY A 207 -1.74 -10.79 -16.53
C GLY A 207 -2.05 -10.46 -15.06
N GLU A 208 -2.09 -9.18 -14.68
CA GLU A 208 -2.33 -8.73 -13.31
C GLU A 208 -3.71 -8.07 -13.18
N LEU A 209 -4.36 -8.26 -12.03
CA LEU A 209 -5.52 -7.47 -11.61
C LEU A 209 -5.00 -6.15 -11.03
N GLU A 210 -5.22 -5.06 -11.78
CA GLU A 210 -4.66 -3.76 -11.44
C GLU A 210 -5.49 -3.06 -10.36
N ILE A 211 -4.83 -2.52 -9.36
CA ILE A 211 -5.51 -1.68 -8.34
C ILE A 211 -6.03 -0.39 -8.98
N THR A 212 -5.40 0.05 -10.05
CA THR A 212 -5.81 1.20 -10.86
C THR A 212 -7.21 1.01 -11.42
N ASP A 213 -7.59 -0.21 -11.83
CA ASP A 213 -8.94 -0.48 -12.35
C ASP A 213 -10.00 -0.43 -11.24
N VAL A 214 -9.64 -0.86 -10.01
CA VAL A 214 -10.51 -0.67 -8.83
C VAL A 214 -10.74 0.82 -8.58
N ASN A 215 -9.67 1.62 -8.53
CA ASN A 215 -9.75 3.06 -8.29
C ASN A 215 -10.54 3.76 -9.40
N ARG A 216 -10.32 3.38 -10.66
CA ARG A 216 -11.06 3.87 -11.84
C ARG A 216 -12.55 3.60 -11.72
N HIS A 217 -12.94 2.42 -11.27
CA HIS A 217 -14.35 2.08 -11.05
C HIS A 217 -15.02 3.09 -10.09
N TYR A 218 -14.39 3.40 -8.96
CA TYR A 218 -14.93 4.38 -8.03
C TYR A 218 -14.90 5.82 -8.58
N ALA A 219 -13.85 6.17 -9.32
CA ALA A 219 -13.76 7.49 -9.97
C ALA A 219 -14.93 7.71 -10.95
N GLN A 220 -15.19 6.75 -11.85
CA GLN A 220 -16.26 6.82 -12.84
C GLN A 220 -17.67 6.87 -12.22
N GLN A 221 -17.83 6.35 -11.01
CA GLN A 221 -19.08 6.45 -10.24
C GLN A 221 -19.17 7.74 -9.41
N GLY A 222 -18.16 8.60 -9.44
CA GLY A 222 -18.09 9.79 -8.59
C GLY A 222 -17.93 9.44 -7.10
N ARG A 223 -17.45 8.25 -6.78
CA ARG A 223 -17.30 7.68 -5.42
C ARG A 223 -15.83 7.58 -4.99
N LEU A 224 -14.92 8.37 -5.55
CA LEU A 224 -13.51 8.39 -5.19
C LEU A 224 -13.14 9.73 -4.56
N ASP A 225 -12.54 9.68 -3.38
CA ASP A 225 -11.93 10.82 -2.72
C ASP A 225 -10.41 10.76 -2.88
N VAL A 226 -9.76 11.91 -2.95
CA VAL A 226 -8.31 12.04 -3.11
C VAL A 226 -7.74 12.88 -1.99
N VAL A 227 -6.69 12.38 -1.35
CA VAL A 227 -5.93 13.08 -0.31
C VAL A 227 -4.50 13.29 -0.79
N ARG A 228 -4.02 14.53 -0.78
CA ARG A 228 -2.62 14.84 -1.08
C ARG A 228 -1.75 14.58 0.13
N VAL A 229 -0.73 13.74 -0.04
CA VAL A 229 0.24 13.41 1.01
C VAL A 229 1.14 14.60 1.28
N GLU A 230 1.13 15.06 2.53
CA GLU A 230 2.05 16.08 3.01
C GLU A 230 3.41 15.46 3.40
N GLY A 231 4.46 16.29 3.36
CA GLY A 231 5.82 15.82 3.61
C GLY A 231 6.34 14.91 2.52
N TRP A 232 7.37 14.12 2.81
CA TRP A 232 7.89 13.15 1.86
C TRP A 232 7.14 11.81 1.92
N TRP A 233 7.16 11.12 0.80
CA TRP A 233 6.73 9.74 0.62
C TRP A 233 7.76 9.01 -0.23
N GLU A 234 8.01 7.75 0.09
CA GLU A 234 8.94 6.90 -0.65
C GLU A 234 8.40 5.50 -0.86
N ASP A 235 8.62 4.98 -2.08
CA ASP A 235 8.55 3.58 -2.43
C ASP A 235 9.93 2.96 -2.19
N ALA A 236 10.11 2.26 -1.08
CA ALA A 236 11.37 1.66 -0.67
C ALA A 236 11.74 0.38 -1.48
N GLY A 237 10.90 -0.01 -2.43
CA GLY A 237 11.13 -1.18 -3.29
C GLY A 237 11.91 -0.90 -4.58
N LYS A 238 12.39 0.32 -4.82
CA LYS A 238 13.02 0.73 -6.09
C LYS A 238 14.40 0.09 -6.32
N HIS A 239 15.38 0.35 -5.45
CA HIS A 239 16.72 -0.23 -5.50
C HIS A 239 17.45 -0.09 -4.15
N TRP A 240 18.52 -0.86 -3.94
CA TRP A 240 19.18 -0.97 -2.64
C TRP A 240 19.84 0.32 -2.15
N GLN A 241 20.43 1.14 -3.05
CA GLN A 241 21.01 2.44 -2.64
C GLN A 241 19.94 3.37 -2.08
N HIS A 242 18.74 3.33 -2.64
CA HIS A 242 17.61 4.11 -2.18
C HIS A 242 17.18 3.75 -0.75
N LEU A 243 17.32 2.48 -0.33
CA LEU A 243 17.04 2.08 1.04
C LEU A 243 17.89 2.85 2.06
N ALA A 244 19.18 3.05 1.77
CA ALA A 244 20.08 3.79 2.66
C ALA A 244 19.73 5.28 2.72
N GLU A 245 19.27 5.87 1.61
CA GLU A 245 18.81 7.27 1.56
C GLU A 245 17.51 7.45 2.36
N ILE A 246 16.55 6.55 2.18
CA ILE A 246 15.29 6.57 2.95
C ILE A 246 15.61 6.37 4.43
N GLY A 247 16.51 5.44 4.78
CA GLY A 247 16.93 5.21 6.16
C GLY A 247 17.46 6.48 6.83
N ARG A 248 18.38 7.19 6.17
CA ARG A 248 18.88 8.48 6.67
C ARG A 248 17.76 9.52 6.83
N ARG A 249 16.85 9.60 5.85
CA ARG A 249 15.71 10.53 5.90
C ARG A 249 14.78 10.20 7.07
N VAL A 250 14.52 8.93 7.32
CA VAL A 250 13.73 8.48 8.49
C VAL A 250 14.40 8.84 9.80
N ASP A 251 15.73 8.66 9.91
CA ASP A 251 16.49 8.98 11.12
C ASP A 251 16.50 10.51 11.38
N GLU A 252 16.59 11.33 10.33
CA GLU A 252 16.61 12.79 10.42
C GLU A 252 15.23 13.40 10.67
N THR A 253 14.22 12.94 9.97
CA THR A 253 12.90 13.57 9.95
C THR A 253 11.78 12.73 10.57
N GLY A 254 12.00 11.44 10.81
CA GLY A 254 11.02 10.46 11.30
C GLY A 254 10.07 9.98 10.21
N ALA A 255 9.28 8.98 10.55
CA ALA A 255 8.20 8.47 9.71
C ALA A 255 6.88 8.38 10.49
N ASN A 256 5.76 8.50 9.79
CA ASN A 256 4.40 8.44 10.35
C ASN A 256 4.14 9.44 11.50
N ARG A 257 4.69 10.63 11.47
CA ARG A 257 4.55 11.64 12.54
C ARG A 257 3.16 12.24 12.63
#